data_497c56cc87290a54b13d37009fad5fb8
#
_entry.id   497c56cc87290a54b13d37009fad5fb8
#
_cell.length_a   1.000
_cell.length_b   1.000
_cell.length_c   1.000
_cell.angle_alpha   90.00
_cell.angle_beta   90.00
_cell.angle_gamma   90.00
#
_symmetry.space_group_name_H-M   'P 1'
#
loop_
_entity.id
_entity.type
_entity.pdbx_description
1 polymer ?
#
loop_
_entity_poly.entity_id
_entity_poly.type
_entity_poly.pdbx_seq_one_letter_code
_entity_poly.pdbx_strand_id
1 'polypeptide(L)'
;IKNKIKNILILLFIVPVLASCAGTGTKSLSMINMSVDSDETAAFFVRKKRFVASAGLVKVSLDGNEIGKLGIGEMERINIDTGSHTARVSIGNILQAGVGSDAIAFNAEEGKAYYFIVDFDQGLFSGKWTITETSKNGFTKALN
;
A
#
# COMPACT_ATOMS: atom_id res chain seq x y z
N ILE A 1 21.40 24.12 32.50
CA ILE A 1 21.64 24.13 31.03
C ILE A 1 21.98 22.74 30.53
N LYS A 2 22.89 22.01 31.15
CA LYS A 2 23.26 20.64 30.74
C LYS A 2 22.07 19.66 30.73
N ASN A 3 21.15 19.75 31.69
CA ASN A 3 19.97 18.88 31.77
C ASN A 3 18.90 19.19 30.71
N LYS A 4 18.76 20.48 30.34
CA LYS A 4 17.84 20.89 29.27
C LYS A 4 18.29 20.39 27.90
N ILE A 5 19.59 20.40 27.63
CA ILE A 5 20.15 19.89 26.36
C ILE A 5 19.97 18.37 26.26
N LYS A 6 20.16 17.65 27.39
CA LYS A 6 19.96 16.20 27.43
C LYS A 6 18.51 15.79 27.11
N ASN A 7 17.54 16.52 27.66
CA ASN A 7 16.12 16.28 27.41
C ASN A 7 15.71 16.64 25.97
N ILE A 8 16.27 17.68 25.39
CA ILE A 8 16.05 18.06 23.99
C ILE A 8 16.64 17.00 23.04
N LEU A 9 17.82 16.46 23.36
CA LEU A 9 18.46 15.43 22.55
C LEU A 9 17.66 14.12 22.56
N ILE A 10 17.09 13.74 23.71
CA ILE A 10 16.22 12.55 23.84
C ILE A 10 14.91 12.75 23.08
N LEU A 11 14.33 13.95 23.12
CA LEU A 11 13.11 14.28 22.38
C LEU A 11 13.33 14.26 20.86
N LEU A 12 14.51 14.70 20.41
CA LEU A 12 14.87 14.70 18.98
C LEU A 12 15.08 13.28 18.43
N PHE A 13 15.45 12.30 19.28
CA PHE A 13 15.67 10.92 18.86
C PHE A 13 14.37 10.07 18.82
N ILE A 14 13.32 10.48 19.53
CA ILE A 14 12.05 9.75 19.60
C ILE A 14 11.15 10.10 18.42
N VAL A 15 11.22 11.32 17.87
CA VAL A 15 10.35 11.79 16.77
C VAL A 15 10.51 10.98 15.46
N PRO A 16 11.70 10.61 15.00
CA PRO A 16 11.82 9.84 13.76
C PRO A 16 11.35 8.38 13.87
N VAL A 17 11.32 7.80 15.09
CA VAL A 17 10.86 6.41 15.28
C VAL A 17 9.34 6.29 15.12
N LEU A 18 8.58 7.31 15.49
CA LEU A 18 7.11 7.32 15.32
C LEU A 18 6.68 7.54 13.87
N ALA A 19 7.49 8.24 13.06
CA ALA A 19 7.20 8.45 11.65
C ALA A 19 7.47 7.21 10.76
N SER A 20 8.28 6.24 11.24
CA SER A 20 8.65 5.04 10.48
C SER A 20 7.55 4.00 10.35
N CYS A 21 6.46 4.10 11.14
CA CYS A 21 5.34 3.16 11.12
C CYS A 21 4.20 3.59 10.18
N ALA A 22 4.25 4.79 9.63
CA ALA A 22 3.23 5.27 8.68
C ALA A 22 3.60 4.88 7.25
N GLY A 23 2.63 4.37 6.49
CA GLY A 23 2.76 4.17 5.06
C GLY A 23 2.64 5.50 4.28
N THR A 24 2.79 5.42 2.97
CA THR A 24 2.70 6.57 2.05
C THR A 24 1.29 6.80 1.50
N GLY A 25 0.36 5.86 1.72
CA GLY A 25 -1.00 5.92 1.22
C GLY A 25 -1.94 6.76 2.07
N THR A 26 -3.18 6.91 1.61
CA THR A 26 -4.26 7.60 2.33
C THR A 26 -5.21 6.61 2.99
N LYS A 27 -5.80 6.99 4.12
CA LYS A 27 -6.74 6.14 4.89
C LYS A 27 -8.21 6.49 4.69
N SER A 28 -8.50 7.63 4.08
CA SER A 28 -9.87 8.11 3.89
C SER A 28 -10.24 8.13 2.41
N LEU A 29 -11.40 7.55 2.08
CA LEU A 29 -11.96 7.61 0.73
C LEU A 29 -12.20 9.04 0.25
N SER A 30 -12.45 9.98 1.16
CA SER A 30 -12.62 11.39 0.80
C SER A 30 -11.33 12.07 0.35
N MET A 31 -10.17 11.48 0.65
CA MET A 31 -8.85 12.00 0.29
C MET A 31 -8.29 11.41 -1.01
N ILE A 32 -8.97 10.43 -1.60
CA ILE A 32 -8.57 9.80 -2.85
C ILE A 32 -9.63 10.10 -3.92
N ASN A 33 -9.21 10.58 -5.08
CA ASN A 33 -10.13 10.78 -6.18
C ASN A 33 -10.48 9.43 -6.82
N MET A 34 -11.72 9.01 -6.65
CA MET A 34 -12.25 7.76 -7.20
C MET A 34 -12.82 7.90 -8.61
N SER A 35 -12.87 9.13 -9.15
CA SER A 35 -13.33 9.39 -10.51
C SER A 35 -12.21 9.15 -11.51
N VAL A 36 -12.58 8.59 -12.65
CA VAL A 36 -11.70 8.42 -13.82
C VAL A 36 -12.44 8.98 -15.02
N ASP A 37 -11.85 9.98 -15.67
CA ASP A 37 -12.41 10.58 -16.86
C ASP A 37 -12.26 9.66 -18.09
N SER A 38 -12.98 9.96 -19.16
CA SER A 38 -13.02 9.09 -20.35
C SER A 38 -11.70 8.95 -21.08
N ASP A 39 -10.78 9.91 -20.89
CA ASP A 39 -9.43 9.96 -21.45
C ASP A 39 -8.35 9.57 -20.41
N GLU A 40 -8.76 9.21 -19.20
CA GLU A 40 -7.85 8.74 -18.16
C GLU A 40 -7.95 7.22 -17.99
N THR A 41 -6.90 6.64 -17.45
CA THR A 41 -6.88 5.26 -16.95
C THR A 41 -6.17 5.24 -15.62
N ALA A 42 -6.76 4.61 -14.62
CA ALA A 42 -6.19 4.61 -13.28
C ALA A 42 -6.23 3.23 -12.62
N ALA A 43 -5.22 2.95 -11.83
CA ALA A 43 -5.17 1.80 -10.93
C ALA A 43 -5.26 2.27 -9.47
N PHE A 44 -6.02 1.55 -8.70
CA PHE A 44 -6.28 1.79 -7.28
C PHE A 44 -5.84 0.57 -6.48
N PHE A 45 -5.09 0.80 -5.42
CA PHE A 45 -4.62 -0.24 -4.52
C PHE A 45 -5.12 0.07 -3.11
N VAL A 46 -5.63 -0.94 -2.40
CA VAL A 46 -5.99 -0.84 -0.99
C VAL A 46 -5.38 -1.99 -0.20
N ARG A 47 -4.68 -1.70 0.87
CA ARG A 47 -4.34 -2.71 1.86
C ARG A 47 -5.54 -2.93 2.75
N LYS A 48 -6.04 -4.16 2.74
CA LYS A 48 -7.21 -4.57 3.53
C LYS A 48 -7.04 -4.21 5.00
N LYS A 49 -8.11 -3.65 5.58
CA LYS A 49 -8.14 -3.25 6.98
C LYS A 49 -8.31 -4.48 7.87
N ARG A 50 -7.21 -5.18 8.10
CA ARG A 50 -7.13 -6.33 9.03
C ARG A 50 -5.93 -6.18 9.94
N PHE A 51 -6.06 -6.65 11.17
CA PHE A 51 -4.99 -6.60 12.17
C PHE A 51 -4.02 -7.80 12.02
N VAL A 52 -3.63 -8.11 10.78
CA VAL A 52 -2.66 -9.15 10.47
C VAL A 52 -1.42 -8.50 9.88
N ALA A 53 -0.22 -8.95 10.29
CA ALA A 53 1.05 -8.35 9.89
C ALA A 53 1.09 -6.83 10.10
N SER A 54 0.50 -6.35 11.20
CA SER A 54 0.26 -4.93 11.46
C SER A 54 1.52 -4.08 11.53
N ALA A 55 2.64 -4.66 11.98
CA ALA A 55 3.93 -3.96 12.09
C ALA A 55 4.63 -3.76 10.75
N GLY A 56 4.15 -4.41 9.67
CA GLY A 56 4.78 -4.34 8.36
C GLY A 56 4.11 -3.34 7.44
N LEU A 57 4.89 -2.75 6.54
CA LEU A 57 4.40 -2.06 5.36
C LEU A 57 4.49 -3.00 4.16
N VAL A 58 3.52 -2.92 3.26
CA VAL A 58 3.59 -3.61 1.97
C VAL A 58 4.01 -2.62 0.90
N LYS A 59 5.07 -2.97 0.18
CA LYS A 59 5.50 -2.22 -1.00
C LYS A 59 4.64 -2.63 -2.20
N VAL A 60 4.06 -1.64 -2.85
CA VAL A 60 3.34 -1.82 -4.11
C VAL A 60 4.17 -1.21 -5.23
N SER A 61 4.37 -1.97 -6.28
CA SER A 61 5.07 -1.51 -7.49
C SER A 61 4.26 -1.84 -8.74
N LEU A 62 4.41 -1.00 -9.76
CA LEU A 62 3.82 -1.17 -11.08
C LEU A 62 4.94 -1.13 -12.12
N ASP A 63 5.00 -2.17 -12.94
CA ASP A 63 6.02 -2.33 -14.00
C ASP A 63 7.46 -2.14 -13.48
N GLY A 64 7.71 -2.63 -12.27
CA GLY A 64 9.00 -2.54 -11.59
C GLY A 64 9.28 -1.24 -10.84
N ASN A 65 8.40 -0.23 -10.93
CA ASN A 65 8.54 1.03 -10.22
C ASN A 65 7.70 1.04 -8.94
N GLU A 66 8.31 1.38 -7.81
CA GLU A 66 7.58 1.55 -6.55
C GLU A 66 6.59 2.71 -6.67
N ILE A 67 5.32 2.47 -6.34
CA ILE A 67 4.27 3.48 -6.31
C ILE A 67 3.87 3.86 -4.88
N GLY A 68 4.17 3.04 -3.90
CA GLY A 68 3.93 3.34 -2.50
C GLY A 68 4.22 2.19 -1.56
N LYS A 69 4.17 2.49 -0.27
CA LYS A 69 4.22 1.51 0.83
C LYS A 69 2.98 1.70 1.68
N LEU A 70 2.13 0.68 1.72
CA LEU A 70 0.83 0.77 2.38
C LEU A 70 0.86 0.19 3.79
N GLY A 71 0.39 0.98 4.73
CA GLY A 71 -0.03 0.54 6.05
C GLY A 71 -1.48 0.03 6.04
N ILE A 72 -1.98 -0.45 7.18
CA ILE A 72 -3.33 -1.01 7.33
C ILE A 72 -4.39 0.01 6.90
N GLY A 73 -5.27 -0.40 5.97
CA GLY A 73 -6.37 0.42 5.47
C GLY A 73 -5.92 1.60 4.60
N GLU A 74 -4.66 1.66 4.21
CA GLU A 74 -4.16 2.69 3.31
C GLU A 74 -4.45 2.34 1.84
N MET A 75 -4.66 3.39 1.06
CA MET A 75 -4.95 3.34 -0.37
C MET A 75 -3.95 4.15 -1.16
N GLU A 76 -3.75 3.76 -2.41
CA GLU A 76 -2.97 4.50 -3.40
C GLU A 76 -3.71 4.52 -4.73
N ARG A 77 -3.64 5.65 -5.44
CA ARG A 77 -4.12 5.79 -6.82
C ARG A 77 -2.97 6.21 -7.71
N ILE A 78 -2.87 5.60 -8.88
CA ILE A 78 -1.92 6.01 -9.91
C ILE A 78 -2.61 6.06 -11.27
N ASN A 79 -2.36 7.12 -12.04
CA ASN A 79 -2.71 7.15 -13.45
C ASN A 79 -1.73 6.29 -14.23
N ILE A 80 -2.23 5.51 -15.17
CA ILE A 80 -1.47 4.55 -15.96
C ILE A 80 -1.77 4.74 -17.45
N ASP A 81 -0.85 4.31 -18.29
CA ASP A 81 -1.08 4.24 -19.74
C ASP A 81 -1.96 3.04 -20.07
N THR A 82 -2.54 3.04 -21.27
CA THR A 82 -3.20 1.86 -21.83
C THR A 82 -2.17 0.79 -22.19
N GLY A 83 -2.58 -0.48 -22.11
CA GLY A 83 -1.75 -1.63 -22.43
C GLY A 83 -1.45 -2.53 -21.25
N SER A 84 -0.48 -3.39 -21.40
CA SER A 84 -0.14 -4.43 -20.43
C SER A 84 0.68 -3.88 -19.27
N HIS A 85 0.25 -4.21 -18.05
CA HIS A 85 0.91 -3.84 -16.81
C HIS A 85 1.08 -5.03 -15.89
N THR A 86 2.04 -4.96 -14.99
CA THR A 86 2.24 -5.91 -13.90
C THR A 86 2.32 -5.16 -12.57
N ALA A 87 1.35 -5.42 -11.69
CA ALA A 87 1.38 -4.95 -10.32
C ALA A 87 2.00 -6.01 -9.42
N ARG A 88 2.88 -5.62 -8.50
CA ARG A 88 3.56 -6.49 -7.55
C ARG A 88 3.45 -5.95 -6.14
N VAL A 89 3.27 -6.87 -5.20
CA VAL A 89 3.32 -6.59 -3.76
C VAL A 89 4.44 -7.39 -3.12
N SER A 90 5.17 -6.75 -2.21
CA SER A 90 6.31 -7.36 -1.54
C SER A 90 6.55 -6.70 -0.17
N ILE A 91 7.55 -7.19 0.56
CA ILE A 91 7.92 -6.59 1.84
C ILE A 91 8.24 -5.10 1.67
N GLY A 92 7.69 -4.28 2.55
CA GLY A 92 7.90 -2.83 2.58
C GLY A 92 9.00 -2.39 3.55
N ASN A 93 9.40 -3.26 4.47
CA ASN A 93 10.48 -2.99 5.43
C ASN A 93 11.22 -4.28 5.85
N ILE A 94 12.38 -4.12 6.46
CA ILE A 94 13.26 -5.22 6.86
C ILE A 94 12.66 -6.14 7.93
N LEU A 95 11.66 -5.68 8.67
CA LEU A 95 10.99 -6.47 9.73
C LEU A 95 10.21 -7.67 9.16
N GLN A 96 10.01 -7.72 7.85
CA GLN A 96 9.29 -8.77 7.15
C GLN A 96 10.21 -9.71 6.37
N ALA A 97 11.46 -9.85 6.78
CA ALA A 97 12.38 -10.78 6.13
C ALA A 97 11.78 -12.20 6.09
N GLY A 98 11.83 -12.85 4.92
CA GLY A 98 11.23 -14.17 4.69
C GLY A 98 9.74 -14.19 4.31
N VAL A 99 9.06 -13.05 4.29
CA VAL A 99 7.68 -12.93 3.78
C VAL A 99 7.67 -12.99 2.25
N GLY A 100 6.78 -13.79 1.69
CA GLY A 100 6.61 -13.95 0.25
C GLY A 100 5.96 -12.73 -0.42
N SER A 101 6.12 -12.67 -1.73
CA SER A 101 5.55 -11.64 -2.63
C SER A 101 4.57 -12.25 -3.61
N ASP A 102 3.78 -11.40 -4.27
CA ASP A 102 2.82 -11.79 -5.30
C ASP A 102 2.79 -10.72 -6.41
N ALA A 103 2.27 -11.11 -7.57
CA ALA A 103 2.12 -10.21 -8.71
C ALA A 103 0.89 -10.60 -9.54
N ILE A 104 0.29 -9.61 -10.18
CA ILE A 104 -0.83 -9.77 -11.10
C ILE A 104 -0.57 -8.98 -12.39
N ALA A 105 -0.76 -9.62 -13.53
CA ALA A 105 -0.73 -8.96 -14.83
C ALA A 105 -2.15 -8.58 -15.26
N PHE A 106 -2.31 -7.40 -15.84
CA PHE A 106 -3.58 -6.94 -16.37
C PHE A 106 -3.36 -6.08 -17.63
N ASN A 107 -4.40 -5.92 -18.42
CA ASN A 107 -4.38 -5.06 -19.60
C ASN A 107 -5.30 -3.86 -19.40
N ALA A 108 -4.72 -2.67 -19.43
CA ALA A 108 -5.43 -1.43 -19.17
C ALA A 108 -6.01 -0.83 -20.45
N GLU A 109 -7.28 -0.43 -20.40
CA GLU A 109 -8.02 0.22 -21.47
C GLU A 109 -8.34 1.67 -21.09
N GLU A 110 -8.39 2.54 -22.07
CA GLU A 110 -8.71 3.96 -21.89
C GLU A 110 -10.08 4.15 -21.23
N GLY A 111 -10.16 5.11 -20.32
CA GLY A 111 -11.38 5.45 -19.59
C GLY A 111 -11.76 4.46 -18.49
N LYS A 112 -10.93 3.45 -18.21
CA LYS A 112 -11.23 2.43 -17.19
C LYS A 112 -10.42 2.58 -15.93
N ALA A 113 -11.03 2.13 -14.82
CA ALA A 113 -10.41 2.02 -13.51
C ALA A 113 -10.19 0.55 -13.15
N TYR A 114 -9.04 0.26 -12.57
CA TYR A 114 -8.65 -1.07 -12.11
C TYR A 114 -8.45 -1.02 -10.60
N TYR A 115 -9.02 -1.96 -9.86
CA TYR A 115 -9.03 -1.99 -8.41
C TYR A 115 -8.35 -3.25 -7.90
N PHE A 116 -7.44 -3.09 -6.96
CA PHE A 116 -6.68 -4.19 -6.38
C PHE A 116 -6.75 -4.16 -4.86
N ILE A 117 -7.00 -5.34 -4.28
CA ILE A 117 -6.90 -5.57 -2.85
C ILE A 117 -5.54 -6.21 -2.56
N VAL A 118 -4.82 -5.63 -1.63
CA VAL A 118 -3.59 -6.16 -1.05
C VAL A 118 -3.92 -6.72 0.33
N ASP A 119 -3.61 -7.98 0.54
CA ASP A 119 -3.85 -8.68 1.81
C ASP A 119 -2.64 -9.51 2.21
N PHE A 120 -2.63 -10.00 3.42
CA PHE A 120 -1.59 -10.86 3.94
C PHE A 120 -2.14 -12.26 4.20
N ASP A 121 -1.59 -13.25 3.53
CA ASP A 121 -1.90 -14.66 3.76
C ASP A 121 -0.90 -15.24 4.76
N GLN A 122 -1.42 -15.65 5.90
CA GLN A 122 -0.64 -16.14 7.05
C GLN A 122 -0.42 -17.66 7.00
N GLY A 123 -0.06 -18.25 5.91
CA GLY A 123 0.17 -19.70 5.80
C GLY A 123 0.71 -20.39 7.06
N LEU A 124 0.84 -21.71 7.04
CA LEU A 124 1.22 -22.53 8.21
C LEU A 124 2.65 -22.28 8.70
N PHE A 125 3.58 -21.96 7.80
CA PHE A 125 5.02 -21.85 8.12
C PHE A 125 5.60 -20.47 7.78
N SER A 126 5.02 -19.78 6.82
CA SER A 126 5.42 -18.46 6.41
C SER A 126 4.24 -17.71 5.81
N GLY A 127 4.21 -16.39 5.96
CA GLY A 127 3.23 -15.54 5.33
C GLY A 127 3.69 -15.03 3.97
N LYS A 128 2.75 -14.53 3.19
CA LYS A 128 3.03 -13.79 1.97
C LYS A 128 2.04 -12.65 1.77
N TRP A 129 2.50 -11.60 1.12
CA TRP A 129 1.61 -10.57 0.58
C TRP A 129 0.93 -11.10 -0.67
N THR A 130 -0.35 -10.80 -0.83
CA THR A 130 -1.18 -11.18 -1.98
C THR A 130 -1.79 -9.96 -2.62
N ILE A 131 -2.01 -10.01 -3.92
CA ILE A 131 -2.71 -8.99 -4.69
C ILE A 131 -3.80 -9.64 -5.53
N THR A 132 -5.00 -9.06 -5.48
CA THR A 132 -6.17 -9.57 -6.20
C THR A 132 -6.93 -8.43 -6.85
N GLU A 133 -7.28 -8.55 -8.11
CA GLU A 133 -8.16 -7.60 -8.78
C GLU A 133 -9.59 -7.74 -8.26
N THR A 134 -10.28 -6.62 -8.13
CA THR A 134 -11.65 -6.55 -7.62
C THR A 134 -12.47 -5.46 -8.30
N SER A 135 -13.76 -5.38 -7.98
CA SER A 135 -14.63 -4.27 -8.37
C SER A 135 -14.42 -3.05 -7.46
N LYS A 136 -14.93 -1.89 -7.89
CA LYS A 136 -14.99 -0.68 -7.04
C LYS A 136 -15.66 -0.96 -5.70
N ASN A 137 -16.74 -1.74 -5.68
CA ASN A 137 -17.42 -2.12 -4.46
C ASN A 137 -16.57 -3.02 -3.55
N GLY A 138 -15.87 -3.99 -4.13
CA GLY A 138 -14.92 -4.83 -3.39
C GLY A 138 -13.77 -4.01 -2.77
N PHE A 139 -13.25 -3.05 -3.53
CA PHE A 139 -12.22 -2.11 -3.05
C PHE A 139 -12.70 -1.31 -1.84
N THR A 140 -13.88 -0.71 -1.91
CA THR A 140 -14.42 0.08 -0.78
C THR A 140 -14.75 -0.79 0.44
N LYS A 141 -15.22 -2.02 0.25
CA LYS A 141 -15.46 -2.97 1.34
C LYS A 141 -14.19 -3.41 2.06
N ALA A 142 -13.06 -3.40 1.42
CA ALA A 142 -11.78 -3.77 2.02
C ALA A 142 -11.33 -2.83 3.16
N LEU A 143 -11.97 -1.67 3.28
CA LEU A 143 -11.73 -0.66 4.34
C LEU A 143 -12.59 -0.87 5.60
N ASN A 144 -13.54 -1.80 5.59
CA ASN A 144 -14.47 -2.05 6.71
C ASN A 144 -14.06 -3.24 7.56
#